data_1d8bba88fcfff48fc943992e64c70b71
#
_entry.id   1d8bba88fcfff48fc943992e64c70b71
#
_cell.length_a   1.000
_cell.length_b   1.000
_cell.length_c   1.000
_cell.angle_alpha   90.00
_cell.angle_beta   90.00
_cell.angle_gamma   90.00
#
_symmetry.space_group_name_H-M   'P 1'
#
loop_
_entity.id
_entity.type
_entity.pdbx_description
1 polymer ?
#
loop_
_entity_poly.entity_id
_entity_poly.type
_entity_poly.pdbx_seq_one_letter_code
_entity_poly.pdbx_strand_id
1 'polypeptide(L)'
;NGKFPKIGNIDESSGSSGPPTNWIRSLKEEDLLFKAAKFEFFYTYNADKKNYVVLSGWSSGPWATGVKFCEILEHYTLVKNTTADIENIIRSLKNLGKDKDYLIAGYPPFLKNLFDSKGINWKEYKIDVLTGGESTSVEWKKYIRKSLGNKNAKVISSYGASDIDIGIGFETPFTEFIRELAYKNSKLNYELFKTGENP
;
A
#
# COMPACT_ATOMS: atom_id res chain seq x y z
N ASN A 1 -31.21 -13.16 4.70
CA ASN A 1 -31.99 -11.93 4.46
C ASN A 1 -31.44 -10.78 5.29
N GLY A 2 -30.23 -10.29 4.90
CA GLY A 2 -29.61 -9.16 5.55
C GLY A 2 -30.39 -7.86 5.27
N LYS A 3 -30.75 -7.14 6.33
CA LYS A 3 -31.21 -5.75 6.17
C LYS A 3 -29.98 -4.87 5.97
N PHE A 4 -30.05 -3.95 5.03
CA PHE A 4 -29.00 -2.95 4.90
C PHE A 4 -28.85 -2.13 6.17
N PRO A 5 -27.63 -1.82 6.62
CA PRO A 5 -27.43 -0.87 7.71
C PRO A 5 -28.00 0.49 7.29
N LYS A 6 -28.42 1.29 8.28
CA LYS A 6 -28.93 2.65 8.01
C LYS A 6 -27.80 3.62 7.66
N ILE A 7 -26.59 3.33 8.12
CA ILE A 7 -25.37 4.13 7.95
C ILE A 7 -24.20 3.18 7.71
N GLY A 8 -23.27 3.58 6.88
CA GLY A 8 -22.11 2.78 6.51
C GLY A 8 -21.55 3.22 5.17
N ASN A 9 -20.73 2.37 4.58
CA ASN A 9 -20.11 2.60 3.29
C ASN A 9 -20.57 1.54 2.27
N ILE A 10 -20.48 1.87 0.99
CA ILE A 10 -20.67 0.94 -0.12
C ILE A 10 -19.41 0.97 -0.97
N ASP A 11 -18.69 -0.14 -0.96
CA ASP A 11 -17.54 -0.36 -1.82
C ASP A 11 -17.94 -1.19 -3.04
N GLU A 12 -17.15 -1.08 -4.09
CA GLU A 12 -17.35 -1.82 -5.33
C GLU A 12 -16.10 -2.65 -5.66
N SER A 13 -16.29 -3.85 -6.17
CA SER A 13 -15.19 -4.64 -6.71
C SER A 13 -14.72 -4.07 -8.05
N SER A 14 -13.47 -4.38 -8.46
CA SER A 14 -12.90 -3.91 -9.73
C SER A 14 -13.61 -4.44 -10.99
N GLY A 15 -14.43 -5.47 -10.86
CA GLY A 15 -15.13 -6.08 -12.00
C GLY A 15 -14.21 -6.83 -12.98
N SER A 16 -12.98 -7.17 -12.59
CA SER A 16 -12.01 -7.84 -13.47
C SER A 16 -12.45 -9.22 -13.96
N SER A 17 -13.34 -9.89 -13.23
CA SER A 17 -13.86 -11.23 -13.56
C SER A 17 -15.35 -11.25 -13.92
N GLY A 18 -15.99 -10.09 -14.01
CA GLY A 18 -17.42 -9.97 -14.30
C GLY A 18 -17.98 -8.59 -13.91
N PRO A 19 -19.31 -8.41 -13.87
CA PRO A 19 -19.89 -7.16 -13.39
C PRO A 19 -19.42 -6.83 -11.98
N PRO A 20 -19.14 -5.56 -11.65
CA PRO A 20 -18.75 -5.15 -10.30
C PRO A 20 -19.81 -5.55 -9.26
N THR A 21 -19.34 -5.98 -8.10
CA THR A 21 -20.18 -6.32 -6.95
C THR A 21 -20.11 -5.21 -5.92
N ASN A 22 -21.25 -4.78 -5.40
CA ASN A 22 -21.32 -3.81 -4.32
C ASN A 22 -21.24 -4.51 -2.96
N TRP A 23 -20.36 -4.03 -2.11
CA TRP A 23 -20.15 -4.49 -0.74
C TRP A 23 -20.62 -3.43 0.25
N ILE A 24 -21.60 -3.78 1.07
CA ILE A 24 -22.19 -2.85 2.03
C ILE A 24 -21.56 -3.12 3.39
N ARG A 25 -20.93 -2.08 3.97
CA ARG A 25 -20.22 -2.14 5.24
C ARG A 25 -20.95 -1.33 6.30
N SER A 26 -21.06 -1.89 7.48
CA SER A 26 -21.55 -1.15 8.65
C SER A 26 -20.41 -0.38 9.33
N LEU A 27 -20.73 0.67 10.08
CA LEU A 27 -19.71 1.41 10.86
C LEU A 27 -18.96 0.51 11.87
N LYS A 28 -19.57 -0.59 12.31
CA LYS A 28 -18.90 -1.53 13.21
C LYS A 28 -17.79 -2.30 12.50
N GLU A 29 -17.99 -2.68 11.25
CA GLU A 29 -16.96 -3.33 10.43
C GLU A 29 -15.82 -2.34 10.14
N GLU A 30 -16.16 -1.10 9.79
CA GLU A 30 -15.19 -0.03 9.59
C GLU A 30 -14.30 0.21 10.83
N ASP A 31 -14.88 0.24 12.05
CA ASP A 31 -14.12 0.41 13.29
C ASP A 31 -13.08 -0.71 13.52
N LEU A 32 -13.39 -1.94 13.14
CA LEU A 32 -12.44 -3.04 13.19
C LEU A 32 -11.30 -2.86 12.19
N LEU A 33 -11.61 -2.43 10.99
CA LEU A 33 -10.62 -2.13 9.96
C LEU A 33 -9.68 -1.00 10.39
N PHE A 34 -10.20 0.08 10.96
CA PHE A 34 -9.41 1.20 11.50
C PHE A 34 -8.39 0.72 12.53
N LYS A 35 -8.80 -0.17 13.44
CA LYS A 35 -7.90 -0.74 14.46
C LYS A 35 -6.81 -1.62 13.85
N ALA A 36 -7.16 -2.45 12.88
CA ALA A 36 -6.21 -3.31 12.18
C ALA A 36 -5.19 -2.47 11.38
N ALA A 37 -5.65 -1.49 10.61
CA ALA A 37 -4.81 -0.61 9.83
C ALA A 37 -3.87 0.26 10.70
N LYS A 38 -4.34 0.71 11.88
CA LYS A 38 -3.50 1.38 12.86
C LYS A 38 -2.34 0.48 13.28
N PHE A 39 -2.64 -0.76 13.66
CA PHE A 39 -1.61 -1.70 14.09
C PHE A 39 -0.59 -1.93 12.96
N GLU A 40 -1.06 -2.19 11.74
CA GLU A 40 -0.20 -2.37 10.57
C GLU A 40 0.72 -1.15 10.36
N PHE A 41 0.16 0.06 10.33
CA PHE A 41 0.90 1.29 10.09
C PHE A 41 1.98 1.54 11.17
N PHE A 42 1.62 1.41 12.44
CA PHE A 42 2.54 1.63 13.54
C PHE A 42 3.62 0.53 13.61
N TYR A 43 3.23 -0.73 13.46
CA TYR A 43 4.17 -1.85 13.50
C TYR A 43 5.13 -1.85 12.31
N THR A 44 4.59 -1.70 11.10
CA THR A 44 5.37 -1.85 9.87
C THR A 44 6.29 -0.66 9.63
N TYR A 45 5.80 0.55 9.86
CA TYR A 45 6.52 1.78 9.54
C TYR A 45 7.18 2.45 10.75
N ASN A 46 6.99 1.94 11.98
CA ASN A 46 7.38 2.59 13.23
C ASN A 46 6.78 4.00 13.32
N ALA A 47 5.52 4.12 12.95
CA ALA A 47 4.84 5.41 12.84
C ALA A 47 4.58 6.07 14.21
N ASP A 48 4.80 5.35 15.31
CA ASP A 48 4.88 5.89 16.66
C ASP A 48 6.12 6.75 16.91
N LYS A 49 7.18 6.57 16.09
CA LYS A 49 8.48 7.27 16.20
C LYS A 49 8.77 8.22 15.06
N LYS A 50 7.94 8.25 14.05
CA LYS A 50 8.11 9.06 12.84
C LYS A 50 6.86 9.88 12.57
N ASN A 51 7.05 11.10 12.10
CA ASN A 51 5.96 11.96 11.66
C ASN A 51 5.80 11.85 10.14
N TYR A 52 5.08 10.83 9.71
CA TYR A 52 4.83 10.64 8.30
C TYR A 52 3.90 11.70 7.71
N VAL A 53 4.19 12.03 6.45
CA VAL A 53 3.22 12.60 5.53
C VAL A 53 2.89 11.52 4.50
N VAL A 54 1.65 11.10 4.44
CA VAL A 54 1.19 10.07 3.50
C VAL A 54 0.70 10.74 2.22
N LEU A 55 1.23 10.29 1.09
CA LEU A 55 0.76 10.66 -0.24
C LEU A 55 0.11 9.44 -0.87
N SER A 56 -1.22 9.50 -1.01
CA SER A 56 -1.98 8.38 -1.57
C SER A 56 -2.08 8.50 -3.08
N GLY A 57 -1.36 7.64 -3.78
CA GLY A 57 -1.44 7.44 -5.23
C GLY A 57 -2.44 6.36 -5.66
N TRP A 58 -3.33 5.94 -4.78
CA TRP A 58 -4.45 5.09 -5.14
C TRP A 58 -5.48 5.86 -5.94
N SER A 59 -6.09 5.21 -6.92
CA SER A 59 -7.22 5.80 -7.64
C SER A 59 -8.41 6.01 -6.69
N SER A 60 -8.94 7.21 -6.67
CA SER A 60 -10.19 7.52 -5.96
C SER A 60 -11.39 7.14 -6.81
N GLY A 61 -12.35 6.44 -6.22
CA GLY A 61 -13.53 5.95 -6.91
C GLY A 61 -14.37 5.09 -5.96
N PRO A 62 -15.23 4.21 -6.47
CA PRO A 62 -16.07 3.36 -5.64
C PRO A 62 -15.31 2.21 -4.95
N TRP A 63 -14.01 2.09 -5.22
CA TRP A 63 -13.18 1.04 -4.63
C TRP A 63 -12.74 1.37 -3.21
N ALA A 64 -12.73 0.36 -2.35
CA ALA A 64 -12.34 0.50 -0.95
C ALA A 64 -10.96 1.15 -0.76
N THR A 65 -10.00 0.87 -1.63
CA THR A 65 -8.59 1.21 -1.41
C THR A 65 -8.30 2.71 -1.41
N GLY A 66 -8.86 3.48 -2.35
CA GLY A 66 -8.45 4.88 -2.56
C GLY A 66 -8.94 5.83 -1.47
N VAL A 67 -10.24 5.87 -1.26
CA VAL A 67 -10.88 6.77 -0.29
C VAL A 67 -10.67 6.27 1.12
N LYS A 68 -11.00 5.03 1.39
CA LYS A 68 -10.91 4.41 2.72
C LYS A 68 -9.49 4.40 3.31
N PHE A 69 -8.48 4.16 2.48
CA PHE A 69 -7.09 4.25 2.93
C PHE A 69 -6.74 5.64 3.49
N CYS A 70 -7.20 6.70 2.83
CA CYS A 70 -7.01 8.06 3.31
C CYS A 70 -7.80 8.32 4.58
N GLU A 71 -9.08 7.96 4.61
CA GLU A 71 -9.95 8.12 5.78
C GLU A 71 -9.40 7.42 7.03
N ILE A 72 -8.83 6.24 6.88
CA ILE A 72 -8.22 5.51 7.99
C ILE A 72 -6.97 6.22 8.49
N LEU A 73 -6.05 6.56 7.58
CA LEU A 73 -4.74 7.08 7.99
C LEU A 73 -4.77 8.52 8.48
N GLU A 74 -5.74 9.35 8.06
CA GLU A 74 -5.88 10.74 8.56
C GLU A 74 -6.18 10.82 10.07
N HIS A 75 -6.63 9.73 10.68
CA HIS A 75 -6.76 9.63 12.13
C HIS A 75 -5.42 9.48 12.87
N TYR A 76 -4.32 9.22 12.16
CA TYR A 76 -3.03 8.88 12.75
C TYR A 76 -1.86 9.70 12.21
N THR A 77 -2.03 10.35 11.08
CA THR A 77 -0.96 11.11 10.42
C THR A 77 -1.54 12.13 9.43
N LEU A 78 -0.66 12.96 8.84
CA LEU A 78 -1.06 13.85 7.75
C LEU A 78 -1.20 13.06 6.46
N VAL A 79 -2.37 13.14 5.85
CA VAL A 79 -2.67 12.44 4.59
C VAL A 79 -3.04 13.43 3.50
N LYS A 80 -2.50 13.21 2.31
CA LYS A 80 -2.95 13.87 1.09
C LYS A 80 -3.36 12.83 0.07
N ASN A 81 -4.63 12.83 -0.30
CA ASN A 81 -5.11 12.06 -1.43
C ASN A 81 -4.69 12.76 -2.73
N THR A 82 -3.65 12.23 -3.38
CA THR A 82 -3.14 12.75 -4.64
C THR A 82 -3.76 12.07 -5.85
N THR A 83 -4.52 11.00 -5.62
CA THR A 83 -4.91 10.05 -6.65
C THR A 83 -3.70 9.48 -7.40
N ALA A 84 -3.91 8.75 -8.49
CA ALA A 84 -2.83 8.24 -9.33
C ALA A 84 -2.26 9.35 -10.26
N ASP A 85 -1.88 10.49 -9.68
CA ASP A 85 -1.37 11.67 -10.37
C ASP A 85 0.09 11.95 -9.98
N ILE A 86 1.01 11.64 -10.90
CA ILE A 86 2.47 11.79 -10.73
C ILE A 86 2.85 13.25 -10.46
N GLU A 87 2.28 14.19 -11.21
CA GLU A 87 2.62 15.60 -11.07
C GLU A 87 2.18 16.17 -9.73
N ASN A 88 1.02 15.74 -9.24
CA ASN A 88 0.51 16.13 -7.94
C ASN A 88 1.39 15.60 -6.80
N ILE A 89 1.86 14.34 -6.88
CA ILE A 89 2.80 13.78 -5.90
C ILE A 89 4.11 14.58 -5.90
N ILE A 90 4.71 14.80 -7.06
CA ILE A 90 5.97 15.55 -7.19
C ILE A 90 5.82 16.98 -6.66
N ARG A 91 4.75 17.67 -7.03
CA ARG A 91 4.45 19.02 -6.53
C ARG A 91 4.26 19.03 -5.01
N SER A 92 3.61 18.01 -4.46
CA SER A 92 3.41 17.87 -3.01
C SER A 92 4.73 17.72 -2.27
N LEU A 93 5.61 16.84 -2.74
CA LEU A 93 6.94 16.65 -2.15
C LEU A 93 7.76 17.94 -2.17
N LYS A 94 7.76 18.66 -3.31
CA LYS A 94 8.48 19.94 -3.43
C LYS A 94 7.96 21.01 -2.48
N ASN A 95 6.64 21.10 -2.32
CA ASN A 95 6.00 22.11 -1.48
C ASN A 95 6.14 21.80 0.01
N LEU A 96 6.11 20.52 0.41
CA LEU A 96 6.18 20.10 1.80
C LEU A 96 7.62 19.97 2.31
N GLY A 97 8.61 19.86 1.41
CA GLY A 97 10.05 19.87 1.75
C GLY A 97 10.65 18.49 1.96
N LYS A 98 11.97 18.46 2.20
CA LYS A 98 12.80 17.24 2.25
C LYS A 98 13.04 16.71 3.67
N ASP A 99 12.64 17.45 4.67
CA ASP A 99 12.90 17.20 6.09
C ASP A 99 11.94 16.19 6.72
N LYS A 100 10.88 15.82 6.00
CA LYS A 100 9.82 14.92 6.49
C LYS A 100 10.06 13.47 6.10
N ASP A 101 9.45 12.57 6.85
CA ASP A 101 9.29 11.18 6.45
C ASP A 101 8.02 11.05 5.60
N TYR A 102 8.13 10.45 4.44
CA TYR A 102 6.99 10.24 3.53
C TYR A 102 6.64 8.78 3.43
N LEU A 103 5.34 8.47 3.38
CA LEU A 103 4.82 7.20 2.91
C LEU A 103 4.07 7.45 1.60
N ILE A 104 4.56 6.88 0.51
CA ILE A 104 3.87 6.92 -0.77
C ILE A 104 3.19 5.58 -0.99
N ALA A 105 1.86 5.61 -1.13
CA ALA A 105 1.07 4.41 -1.35
C ALA A 105 0.52 4.38 -2.77
N GLY A 106 0.44 3.18 -3.38
CA GLY A 106 -0.13 3.05 -4.71
C GLY A 106 0.06 1.67 -5.34
N TYR A 107 -0.52 1.53 -6.50
CA TYR A 107 -0.48 0.34 -7.33
C TYR A 107 0.92 0.13 -7.95
N PRO A 108 1.47 -1.10 -8.03
CA PRO A 108 2.85 -1.31 -8.45
C PRO A 108 3.24 -0.69 -9.80
N PRO A 109 2.46 -0.81 -10.88
CA PRO A 109 2.78 -0.14 -12.16
C PRO A 109 2.78 1.39 -12.06
N PHE A 110 1.86 1.97 -11.30
CA PHE A 110 1.84 3.41 -11.07
C PHE A 110 3.08 3.87 -10.31
N LEU A 111 3.45 3.19 -9.23
CA LEU A 111 4.65 3.51 -8.43
C LEU A 111 5.91 3.38 -9.27
N LYS A 112 6.00 2.38 -10.15
CA LYS A 112 7.13 2.27 -11.06
C LYS A 112 7.23 3.51 -11.96
N ASN A 113 6.14 3.90 -12.61
CA ASN A 113 6.11 5.09 -13.47
C ASN A 113 6.42 6.37 -12.69
N LEU A 114 5.93 6.48 -11.44
CA LEU A 114 6.23 7.59 -10.56
C LEU A 114 7.73 7.70 -10.29
N PHE A 115 8.39 6.62 -9.86
CA PHE A 115 9.82 6.64 -9.53
C PHE A 115 10.75 6.67 -10.76
N ASP A 116 10.22 6.40 -11.95
CA ASP A 116 10.91 6.61 -13.23
C ASP A 116 10.78 8.05 -13.73
N SER A 117 9.86 8.83 -13.17
CA SER A 117 9.58 10.18 -13.65
C SER A 117 10.76 11.13 -13.44
N LYS A 118 10.95 12.02 -14.39
CA LYS A 118 11.95 13.08 -14.33
C LYS A 118 11.38 14.33 -13.63
N GLY A 119 12.24 15.20 -13.15
CA GLY A 119 11.82 16.48 -12.56
C GLY A 119 11.85 16.52 -11.04
N ILE A 120 12.25 15.43 -10.41
CA ILE A 120 12.55 15.34 -8.96
C ILE A 120 13.76 14.43 -8.74
N ASN A 121 14.57 14.74 -7.76
CA ASN A 121 15.62 13.84 -7.28
C ASN A 121 15.11 13.06 -6.08
N TRP A 122 14.62 11.84 -6.31
CA TRP A 122 14.03 10.97 -5.30
C TRP A 122 14.95 10.71 -4.10
N LYS A 123 16.28 10.71 -4.33
CA LYS A 123 17.30 10.45 -3.31
C LYS A 123 17.39 11.52 -2.21
N GLU A 124 16.79 12.67 -2.44
CA GLU A 124 16.78 13.77 -1.49
C GLU A 124 15.63 13.69 -0.46
N TYR A 125 14.72 12.74 -0.65
CA TYR A 125 13.54 12.58 0.20
C TYR A 125 13.62 11.26 0.99
N LYS A 126 13.12 11.28 2.23
CA LYS A 126 12.98 10.10 3.08
C LYS A 126 11.64 9.44 2.77
N ILE A 127 11.64 8.45 1.88
CA ILE A 127 10.42 7.83 1.39
C ILE A 127 10.40 6.34 1.73
N ASP A 128 9.31 5.91 2.35
CA ASP A 128 8.88 4.52 2.44
C ASP A 128 7.68 4.31 1.50
N VAL A 129 7.41 3.06 1.11
CA VAL A 129 6.41 2.73 0.08
C VAL A 129 5.47 1.65 0.57
N LEU A 130 4.18 1.85 0.34
CA LEU A 130 3.14 0.83 0.48
C LEU A 130 2.55 0.51 -0.89
N THR A 131 2.46 -0.77 -1.23
CA THR A 131 1.85 -1.21 -2.49
C THR A 131 0.90 -2.38 -2.28
N GLY A 132 0.00 -2.55 -3.20
CA GLY A 132 -0.99 -3.64 -3.18
C GLY A 132 -1.79 -3.68 -4.48
N GLY A 133 -2.79 -4.55 -4.54
CA GLY A 133 -3.62 -4.75 -5.73
C GLY A 133 -3.00 -5.71 -6.74
N GLU A 134 -1.68 -5.84 -6.76
CA GLU A 134 -0.92 -6.86 -7.50
C GLU A 134 0.29 -7.32 -6.70
N SER A 135 0.78 -8.50 -7.04
CA SER A 135 2.04 -9.02 -6.48
C SER A 135 3.24 -8.22 -6.99
N THR A 136 4.26 -8.10 -6.13
CA THR A 136 5.54 -7.48 -6.50
C THR A 136 6.67 -8.49 -6.35
N SER A 137 7.60 -8.52 -7.29
CA SER A 137 8.79 -9.35 -7.18
C SER A 137 9.84 -8.74 -6.24
N VAL A 138 10.76 -9.56 -5.79
CA VAL A 138 11.95 -9.11 -5.03
C VAL A 138 12.75 -8.09 -5.83
N GLU A 139 12.88 -8.30 -7.16
CA GLU A 139 13.61 -7.40 -8.07
C GLU A 139 12.92 -6.05 -8.19
N TRP A 140 11.59 -6.03 -8.26
CA TRP A 140 10.82 -4.78 -8.28
C TRP A 140 11.08 -3.94 -7.03
N LYS A 141 11.09 -4.55 -5.86
CA LYS A 141 11.38 -3.86 -4.61
C LYS A 141 12.82 -3.32 -4.54
N LYS A 142 13.79 -4.11 -5.01
CA LYS A 142 15.19 -3.66 -5.14
C LYS A 142 15.30 -2.47 -6.08
N TYR A 143 14.58 -2.52 -7.19
CA TYR A 143 14.51 -1.43 -8.15
C TYR A 143 13.97 -0.14 -7.48
N ILE A 144 12.86 -0.20 -6.78
CA ILE A 144 12.30 0.96 -6.05
C ILE A 144 13.31 1.51 -5.04
N ARG A 145 13.91 0.67 -4.20
CA ARG A 145 14.95 1.10 -3.24
C ARG A 145 16.13 1.77 -3.92
N LYS A 146 16.54 1.28 -5.08
CA LYS A 146 17.61 1.89 -5.90
C LYS A 146 17.20 3.26 -6.42
N SER A 147 15.99 3.43 -6.91
CA SER A 147 15.45 4.71 -7.37
C SER A 147 15.41 5.75 -6.25
N LEU A 148 15.02 5.32 -5.05
CA LEU A 148 15.02 6.13 -3.84
C LEU A 148 16.44 6.42 -3.30
N GLY A 149 17.47 5.72 -3.75
CA GLY A 149 18.83 5.82 -3.21
C GLY A 149 18.95 5.37 -1.75
N ASN A 150 17.97 4.63 -1.25
CA ASN A 150 17.90 4.16 0.13
C ASN A 150 17.61 2.65 0.18
N LYS A 151 18.67 1.87 0.42
CA LYS A 151 18.56 0.40 0.54
C LYS A 151 17.70 -0.07 1.73
N ASN A 152 17.52 0.78 2.72
CA ASN A 152 16.75 0.50 3.93
C ASN A 152 15.31 1.04 3.86
N ALA A 153 14.91 1.66 2.73
CA ALA A 153 13.53 2.09 2.54
C ALA A 153 12.59 0.89 2.67
N LYS A 154 11.54 1.06 3.44
CA LYS A 154 10.49 0.06 3.55
C LYS A 154 9.66 0.09 2.29
N VAL A 155 9.63 -1.03 1.57
CA VAL A 155 8.81 -1.23 0.38
C VAL A 155 7.95 -2.44 0.66
N ILE A 156 6.76 -2.19 1.19
CA ILE A 156 5.88 -3.20 1.76
C ILE A 156 4.73 -3.49 0.81
N SER A 157 4.45 -4.77 0.59
CA SER A 157 3.26 -5.21 -0.11
C SER A 157 2.17 -5.54 0.89
N SER A 158 0.96 -5.03 0.64
CA SER A 158 -0.25 -5.45 1.33
C SER A 158 -1.13 -6.28 0.39
N TYR A 159 -1.86 -7.20 0.96
CA TYR A 159 -2.85 -8.01 0.26
C TYR A 159 -4.23 -7.76 0.86
N GLY A 160 -5.18 -7.51 0.00
CA GLY A 160 -6.57 -7.31 0.37
C GLY A 160 -7.50 -7.68 -0.78
N ALA A 161 -8.76 -7.88 -0.46
CA ALA A 161 -9.82 -8.14 -1.43
C ALA A 161 -11.09 -7.42 -1.00
N SER A 162 -11.88 -6.97 -1.98
CA SER A 162 -13.06 -6.16 -1.72
C SER A 162 -14.14 -6.88 -0.92
N ASP A 163 -14.20 -8.23 -0.98
CA ASP A 163 -15.17 -9.04 -0.26
C ASP A 163 -14.91 -9.12 1.26
N ILE A 164 -13.65 -9.00 1.68
CA ILE A 164 -13.22 -9.01 3.08
C ILE A 164 -12.61 -7.67 3.52
N ASP A 165 -12.96 -6.61 2.81
CA ASP A 165 -12.40 -5.28 2.97
C ASP A 165 -10.94 -5.16 2.49
N ILE A 166 -10.20 -4.07 2.84
CA ILE A 166 -8.92 -3.76 2.24
C ILE A 166 -7.72 -4.49 2.85
N GLY A 167 -7.86 -5.17 3.95
CA GLY A 167 -6.70 -5.72 4.65
C GLY A 167 -6.83 -7.18 5.05
N ILE A 168 -6.17 -8.08 4.31
CA ILE A 168 -6.02 -9.49 4.72
C ILE A 168 -4.66 -9.70 5.38
N GLY A 169 -3.65 -9.05 4.86
CA GLY A 169 -2.29 -9.19 5.35
C GLY A 169 -1.32 -8.20 4.72
N PHE A 170 -0.21 -8.04 5.36
CA PHE A 170 0.88 -7.20 4.89
C PHE A 170 2.21 -7.93 5.09
N GLU A 171 3.14 -7.59 4.26
CA GLU A 171 4.49 -8.13 4.31
C GLU A 171 5.26 -7.49 5.47
N THR A 172 6.09 -8.29 6.11
CA THR A 172 7.02 -7.86 7.15
C THR A 172 8.47 -8.02 6.66
N PRO A 173 9.46 -7.40 7.30
CA PRO A 173 10.86 -7.65 6.98
C PRO A 173 11.24 -9.14 7.04
N PHE A 174 10.62 -9.90 7.93
CA PHE A 174 10.85 -11.34 8.03
C PHE A 174 10.25 -12.10 6.85
N THR A 175 9.00 -11.83 6.48
CA THR A 175 8.37 -12.50 5.34
C THR A 175 9.02 -12.11 4.00
N GLU A 176 9.48 -10.86 3.85
CA GLU A 176 10.28 -10.44 2.69
C GLU A 176 11.59 -11.22 2.62
N PHE A 177 12.30 -11.38 3.74
CA PHE A 177 13.53 -12.15 3.82
C PHE A 177 13.31 -13.63 3.46
N ILE A 178 12.27 -14.27 3.99
CA ILE A 178 11.93 -15.67 3.66
C ILE A 178 11.63 -15.80 2.16
N ARG A 179 10.88 -14.87 1.59
CA ARG A 179 10.56 -14.86 0.16
C ARG A 179 11.81 -14.67 -0.71
N GLU A 180 12.74 -13.81 -0.30
CA GLU A 180 14.02 -13.63 -1.00
C GLU A 180 14.89 -14.90 -0.95
N LEU A 181 14.92 -15.61 0.17
CA LEU A 181 15.62 -16.88 0.27
C LEU A 181 14.99 -17.96 -0.60
N ALA A 182 13.68 -18.10 -0.58
CA ALA A 182 12.94 -19.05 -1.37
C ALA A 182 13.12 -18.78 -2.89
N TYR A 183 13.10 -17.52 -3.30
CA TYR A 183 13.37 -17.12 -4.67
C TYR A 183 14.74 -17.60 -5.18
N LYS A 184 15.76 -17.60 -4.32
CA LYS A 184 17.13 -18.04 -4.64
C LYS A 184 17.34 -19.54 -4.51
N ASN A 185 16.40 -20.26 -3.91
CA ASN A 185 16.55 -21.69 -3.56
C ASN A 185 15.24 -22.43 -3.87
N SER A 186 15.18 -23.09 -5.02
CA SER A 186 14.00 -23.83 -5.47
C SER A 186 13.56 -24.96 -4.52
N LYS A 187 14.51 -25.61 -3.84
CA LYS A 187 14.18 -26.64 -2.84
C LYS A 187 13.48 -26.00 -1.63
N LEU A 188 14.01 -24.90 -1.12
CA LEU A 188 13.40 -24.16 -0.01
C LEU A 188 12.04 -23.61 -0.41
N ASN A 189 11.90 -23.08 -1.63
CA ASN A 189 10.63 -22.63 -2.18
C ASN A 189 9.58 -23.75 -2.14
N TYR A 190 9.93 -24.91 -2.67
CA TYR A 190 9.02 -26.06 -2.67
C TYR A 190 8.67 -26.53 -1.25
N GLU A 191 9.63 -26.55 -0.33
CA GLU A 191 9.37 -26.95 1.07
C GLU A 191 8.40 -25.99 1.78
N LEU A 192 8.56 -24.69 1.56
CA LEU A 192 7.74 -23.66 2.22
C LEU A 192 6.37 -23.48 1.58
N PHE A 193 6.32 -23.38 0.27
CA PHE A 193 5.11 -22.97 -0.47
C PHE A 193 4.42 -24.11 -1.24
N LYS A 194 5.07 -25.27 -1.32
CA LYS A 194 4.58 -26.46 -2.06
C LYS A 194 4.29 -26.18 -3.55
N THR A 195 4.97 -25.21 -4.11
CA THR A 195 4.86 -24.82 -5.53
C THR A 195 6.23 -24.77 -6.18
N GLY A 196 6.29 -25.04 -7.49
CA GLY A 196 7.50 -24.85 -8.28
C GLY A 196 7.67 -23.44 -8.83
N GLU A 197 6.66 -22.58 -8.64
CA GLU A 197 6.69 -21.18 -9.05
C GLU A 197 7.46 -20.32 -8.04
N ASN A 198 7.97 -19.19 -8.51
CA ASN A 198 8.62 -18.23 -7.62
C ASN A 198 7.58 -17.58 -6.70
N PRO A 199 7.89 -17.43 -5.41
CA PRO A 199 6.99 -16.86 -4.42
C PRO A 199 6.79 -15.34 -4.59
#